data_bc9d4a6ffd841b909ec502b20a839222
#
_entry.id   bc9d4a6ffd841b909ec502b20a839222
#
_cell.length_a   1.000
_cell.length_b   1.000
_cell.length_c   1.000
_cell.angle_alpha   90.00
_cell.angle_beta   90.00
_cell.angle_gamma   90.00
#
_symmetry.space_group_name_H-M   'P 1'
#
loop_
_entity.id
_entity.type
_entity.pdbx_description
1 polymer ?
#
loop_
_entity_poly.entity_id
_entity_poly.type
_entity_poly.pdbx_seq_one_letter_code
_entity_poly.pdbx_strand_id
1 'polypeptide(L)'
;MTTTTPTRRFVLAATGLGLAAAMGAAALAAPAPAAPLSAQDKALVDQASAYIQTLGSAKGRFVQTDARGTQTQGTFYLQRPGKARFAYDGPTGLLVVSNGSSVNIFDSRLKTFESYPLSRTPLALLLAREVRLDRGVTITEVRKLNDGFTIVAQDAKHQTLGRISLDFSNTPALMGWTVTDAKGGETRVRLVDFEKTSGLDPKLFVLSDPRRRVGKP
;
A
#
# COMPACT_ATOMS: atom_id res chain seq x y z
N MET A 1 -42.43 44.22 11.58
CA MET A 1 -43.62 43.38 11.38
C MET A 1 -43.27 41.98 11.84
N THR A 2 -43.74 41.68 13.01
CA THR A 2 -43.62 40.43 13.78
C THR A 2 -44.68 39.45 13.31
N THR A 3 -44.36 38.20 13.07
CA THR A 3 -45.37 37.14 13.08
C THR A 3 -44.81 35.87 13.69
N THR A 4 -45.50 35.52 14.71
CA THR A 4 -45.34 34.55 15.78
C THR A 4 -45.70 33.14 15.32
N THR A 5 -44.99 32.17 15.88
CA THR A 5 -45.22 30.70 15.90
C THR A 5 -46.57 30.32 16.48
N PRO A 6 -47.13 29.16 16.18
CA PRO A 6 -47.80 28.39 17.22
C PRO A 6 -47.26 26.97 17.40
N THR A 7 -46.93 26.74 18.65
CA THR A 7 -46.74 25.46 19.36
C THR A 7 -48.07 24.66 19.34
N ARG A 8 -48.02 23.40 18.96
CA ARG A 8 -49.09 22.44 19.28
C ARG A 8 -48.52 21.32 20.21
N ARG A 9 -48.93 21.46 21.45
CA ARG A 9 -48.93 20.39 22.46
C ARG A 9 -50.08 19.45 22.15
N PHE A 10 -49.84 18.13 22.16
CA PHE A 10 -50.87 17.13 22.44
C PHE A 10 -50.40 16.19 23.53
N VAL A 11 -51.30 15.94 24.45
CA VAL A 11 -51.18 15.33 25.76
C VAL A 11 -51.56 13.85 25.63
N LEU A 12 -50.81 13.03 26.34
CA LEU A 12 -51.02 11.68 26.90
C LEU A 12 -52.27 10.86 26.51
N ALA A 13 -52.01 9.57 26.21
CA ALA A 13 -52.76 8.47 26.78
C ALA A 13 -51.82 7.27 26.93
N ALA A 14 -51.68 6.82 28.18
CA ALA A 14 -50.96 5.64 28.60
C ALA A 14 -51.85 4.40 28.42
N THR A 15 -51.32 3.34 27.83
CA THR A 15 -51.80 1.98 28.06
C THR A 15 -50.59 1.06 27.96
N GLY A 16 -50.26 0.43 29.07
CA GLY A 16 -49.16 -0.49 29.20
C GLY A 16 -49.49 -1.85 28.52
N LEU A 17 -48.47 -2.41 27.87
CA LEU A 17 -48.35 -3.85 27.73
C LEU A 17 -46.85 -4.18 27.73
N GLY A 18 -46.41 -4.87 28.75
CA GLY A 18 -45.03 -5.28 28.94
C GLY A 18 -44.62 -6.26 27.84
N LEU A 19 -43.62 -5.91 27.07
CA LEU A 19 -42.87 -6.84 26.23
C LEU A 19 -41.43 -6.85 26.74
N ALA A 20 -41.07 -7.94 27.41
CA ALA A 20 -39.71 -8.21 27.85
C ALA A 20 -38.84 -8.35 26.59
N ALA A 21 -38.14 -7.26 26.22
CA ALA A 21 -37.12 -7.33 25.20
C ALA A 21 -35.89 -8.02 25.78
N ALA A 22 -35.69 -9.30 25.42
CA ALA A 22 -34.40 -9.96 25.61
C ALA A 22 -33.36 -9.21 24.78
N MET A 23 -32.59 -8.34 25.42
CA MET A 23 -31.37 -7.78 24.86
C MET A 23 -30.36 -8.92 24.71
N GLY A 24 -30.36 -9.57 23.54
CA GLY A 24 -29.25 -10.41 23.11
C GLY A 24 -28.02 -9.51 22.97
N ALA A 25 -27.10 -9.59 23.92
CA ALA A 25 -25.77 -9.00 23.77
C ALA A 25 -25.12 -9.65 22.56
N ALA A 26 -25.12 -8.97 21.42
CA ALA A 26 -24.26 -9.32 20.31
C ALA A 26 -22.82 -9.13 20.82
N ALA A 27 -22.20 -10.22 21.25
CA ALA A 27 -20.79 -10.22 21.56
C ALA A 27 -20.05 -9.82 20.28
N LEU A 28 -19.46 -8.64 20.28
CA LEU A 28 -18.50 -8.24 19.25
C LEU A 28 -17.36 -9.27 19.33
N ALA A 29 -17.40 -10.26 18.46
CA ALA A 29 -16.33 -11.23 18.33
C ALA A 29 -15.04 -10.46 18.04
N ALA A 30 -14.11 -10.49 18.97
CA ALA A 30 -12.76 -10.00 18.71
C ALA A 30 -12.22 -10.74 17.46
N PRO A 31 -11.50 -10.07 16.56
CA PRO A 31 -10.92 -10.73 15.41
C PRO A 31 -10.06 -11.90 15.90
N ALA A 32 -10.38 -13.09 15.41
CA ALA A 32 -9.63 -14.29 15.75
C ALA A 32 -8.16 -14.11 15.36
N PRO A 33 -7.20 -14.53 16.20
CA PRO A 33 -5.79 -14.46 15.85
C PRO A 33 -5.59 -15.25 14.53
N ALA A 34 -4.79 -14.66 13.62
CA ALA A 34 -4.49 -15.29 12.34
C ALA A 34 -3.97 -16.71 12.59
N ALA A 35 -4.57 -17.70 11.93
CA ALA A 35 -4.12 -19.08 12.02
C ALA A 35 -2.66 -19.19 11.55
N PRO A 36 -1.85 -20.05 12.18
CA PRO A 36 -0.47 -20.25 11.76
C PRO A 36 -0.43 -20.71 10.30
N LEU A 37 0.53 -20.17 9.52
CA LEU A 37 0.72 -20.57 8.13
C LEU A 37 0.99 -22.07 8.02
N SER A 38 0.39 -22.71 7.02
CA SER A 38 0.73 -24.09 6.69
C SER A 38 2.22 -24.21 6.32
N ALA A 39 2.80 -25.41 6.45
CA ALA A 39 4.18 -25.65 6.05
C ALA A 39 4.42 -25.27 4.57
N GLN A 40 3.44 -25.51 3.71
CA GLN A 40 3.50 -25.17 2.29
C GLN A 40 3.46 -23.66 2.06
N ASP A 41 2.61 -22.93 2.77
CA ASP A 41 2.52 -21.46 2.66
C ASP A 41 3.79 -20.81 3.20
N LYS A 42 4.34 -21.36 4.31
CA LYS A 42 5.63 -20.92 4.83
C LYS A 42 6.75 -21.08 3.80
N ALA A 43 6.80 -22.20 3.09
CA ALA A 43 7.78 -22.41 2.03
C ALA A 43 7.68 -21.37 0.90
N LEU A 44 6.46 -20.98 0.51
CA LEU A 44 6.24 -19.91 -0.48
C LEU A 44 6.71 -18.55 0.04
N VAL A 45 6.44 -18.25 1.29
CA VAL A 45 6.91 -17.01 1.95
C VAL A 45 8.45 -16.96 2.01
N ASP A 46 9.08 -18.08 2.35
CA ASP A 46 10.55 -18.19 2.40
C ASP A 46 11.15 -18.03 0.98
N GLN A 47 10.56 -18.63 -0.04
CA GLN A 47 10.99 -18.48 -1.44
C GLN A 47 10.85 -17.02 -1.92
N ALA A 48 9.73 -16.37 -1.65
CA ALA A 48 9.52 -14.96 -1.98
C ALA A 48 10.54 -14.05 -1.29
N SER A 49 10.79 -14.28 0.00
CA SER A 49 11.78 -13.54 0.79
C SER A 49 13.18 -13.70 0.20
N ALA A 50 13.58 -14.94 -0.12
CA ALA A 50 14.87 -15.23 -0.75
C ALA A 50 15.00 -14.53 -2.11
N TYR A 51 13.97 -14.58 -2.97
CA TYR A 51 13.98 -13.89 -4.25
C TYR A 51 14.16 -12.39 -4.07
N ILE A 52 13.33 -11.73 -3.25
CA ILE A 52 13.44 -10.29 -3.02
C ILE A 52 14.82 -9.95 -2.43
N GLN A 53 15.38 -10.79 -1.55
CA GLN A 53 16.71 -10.57 -0.96
C GLN A 53 17.82 -10.56 -2.02
N THR A 54 17.70 -11.38 -3.08
CA THR A 54 18.66 -11.37 -4.21
C THR A 54 18.47 -10.21 -5.17
N LEU A 55 17.36 -9.46 -5.05
CA LEU A 55 17.03 -8.36 -5.92
C LEU A 55 17.82 -7.11 -5.50
N GLY A 56 18.94 -6.84 -6.15
CA GLY A 56 19.77 -5.64 -5.91
C GLY A 56 19.23 -4.43 -6.65
N SER A 57 19.41 -4.42 -7.96
CA SER A 57 18.93 -3.34 -8.84
C SER A 57 18.15 -3.90 -10.01
N ALA A 58 17.12 -3.17 -10.43
CA ALA A 58 16.29 -3.51 -11.58
C ALA A 58 15.73 -2.25 -12.24
N LYS A 59 15.33 -2.39 -13.48
CA LYS A 59 14.57 -1.39 -14.25
C LYS A 59 13.52 -2.08 -15.10
N GLY A 60 12.58 -1.31 -15.62
CA GLY A 60 11.55 -1.83 -16.52
C GLY A 60 10.40 -0.87 -16.66
N ARG A 61 9.30 -1.42 -17.16
CA ARG A 61 8.03 -0.71 -17.30
C ARG A 61 7.06 -1.17 -16.21
N PHE A 62 6.13 -0.33 -15.87
CA PHE A 62 5.02 -0.69 -14.99
C PHE A 62 3.69 -0.18 -15.54
N VAL A 63 2.63 -0.86 -15.17
CA VAL A 63 1.24 -0.41 -15.33
C VAL A 63 0.62 -0.35 -13.96
N GLN A 64 0.08 0.81 -13.61
CA GLN A 64 -0.67 1.02 -12.36
C GLN A 64 -2.15 1.15 -12.67
N THR A 65 -2.97 0.48 -11.87
CA THR A 65 -4.43 0.65 -11.86
C THR A 65 -4.83 1.20 -10.49
N ASP A 66 -5.49 2.36 -10.48
CA ASP A 66 -5.97 2.98 -9.24
C ASP A 66 -7.30 2.37 -8.76
N ALA A 67 -7.79 2.82 -7.59
CA ALA A 67 -9.04 2.34 -6.99
C ALA A 67 -10.29 2.62 -7.84
N ARG A 68 -10.21 3.49 -8.85
CA ARG A 68 -11.30 3.79 -9.79
C ARG A 68 -11.18 3.00 -11.10
N GLY A 69 -10.14 2.15 -11.23
CA GLY A 69 -9.85 1.39 -12.44
C GLY A 69 -9.07 2.19 -13.49
N THR A 70 -8.66 3.43 -13.20
CA THR A 70 -7.86 4.24 -14.13
C THR A 70 -6.47 3.63 -14.26
N GLN A 71 -6.03 3.43 -15.49
CA GLN A 71 -4.71 2.92 -15.77
C GLN A 71 -3.74 4.04 -16.13
N THR A 72 -2.56 3.96 -15.54
CA THR A 72 -1.39 4.77 -15.88
C THR A 72 -0.19 3.85 -16.03
N GLN A 73 0.82 4.28 -16.74
CA GLN A 73 2.03 3.50 -16.94
C GLN A 73 3.26 4.38 -16.88
N GLY A 74 4.43 3.75 -16.78
CA GLY A 74 5.67 4.48 -16.70
C GLY A 74 6.88 3.57 -16.66
N THR A 75 8.03 4.16 -16.36
CA THR A 75 9.30 3.48 -16.17
C THR A 75 9.64 3.42 -14.70
N PHE A 76 10.09 2.27 -14.23
CA PHE A 76 10.60 2.14 -12.86
C PHE A 76 12.11 1.85 -12.86
N TYR A 77 12.74 2.31 -11.79
CA TYR A 77 14.11 1.96 -11.39
C TYR A 77 14.08 1.55 -9.93
N LEU A 78 14.75 0.46 -9.61
CA LEU A 78 14.87 -0.07 -8.27
C LEU A 78 16.34 -0.23 -7.92
N GLN A 79 16.76 0.23 -6.76
CA GLN A 79 18.08 -0.04 -6.19
C GLN A 79 17.94 -0.27 -4.69
N ARG A 80 17.93 -1.54 -4.31
CA ARG A 80 17.84 -1.88 -2.89
C ARG A 80 19.19 -1.74 -2.21
N PRO A 81 19.19 -1.41 -0.92
CA PRO A 81 18.03 -1.08 -0.10
C PRO A 81 17.50 0.35 -0.31
N GLY A 82 16.21 0.52 -0.09
CA GLY A 82 15.57 1.81 0.15
C GLY A 82 15.27 2.66 -1.08
N LYS A 83 15.88 2.43 -2.24
CA LYS A 83 15.78 3.33 -3.38
C LYS A 83 14.86 2.78 -4.46
N ALA A 84 13.95 3.62 -4.92
CA ALA A 84 13.06 3.35 -6.06
C ALA A 84 12.67 4.65 -6.75
N ARG A 85 12.39 4.57 -8.04
CA ARG A 85 11.85 5.67 -8.84
C ARG A 85 10.77 5.12 -9.75
N PHE A 86 9.64 5.81 -9.81
CA PHE A 86 8.54 5.57 -10.74
C PHE A 86 8.29 6.88 -11.48
N ALA A 87 8.58 6.89 -12.77
CA ALA A 87 8.35 8.03 -13.66
C ALA A 87 7.18 7.69 -14.57
N TYR A 88 6.06 8.36 -14.37
CA TYR A 88 4.83 8.13 -15.13
C TYR A 88 4.91 8.78 -16.50
N ASP A 89 4.41 8.09 -17.51
CA ASP A 89 4.33 8.59 -18.87
C ASP A 89 3.25 9.66 -19.02
N GLY A 90 3.34 10.41 -20.11
CA GLY A 90 2.33 11.37 -20.54
C GLY A 90 2.36 12.70 -19.81
N PRO A 91 1.28 13.49 -19.95
CA PRO A 91 1.26 14.88 -19.51
C PRO A 91 1.16 15.03 -17.98
N THR A 92 0.96 13.95 -17.23
CA THR A 92 0.84 14.02 -15.77
C THR A 92 2.13 14.48 -15.13
N GLY A 93 3.30 14.11 -15.69
CA GLY A 93 4.60 14.42 -15.11
C GLY A 93 4.75 13.97 -13.66
N LEU A 94 3.98 12.94 -13.27
CA LEU A 94 4.00 12.38 -11.92
C LEU A 94 5.31 11.60 -11.71
N LEU A 95 5.96 11.87 -10.61
CA LEU A 95 7.22 11.26 -10.24
C LEU A 95 7.16 10.84 -8.78
N VAL A 96 7.43 9.57 -8.51
CA VAL A 96 7.54 9.01 -7.15
C VAL A 96 8.96 8.51 -6.96
N VAL A 97 9.66 9.03 -5.96
CA VAL A 97 11.06 8.69 -5.70
C VAL A 97 11.26 8.35 -4.22
N SER A 98 11.76 7.15 -3.96
CA SER A 98 12.31 6.79 -2.66
C SER A 98 13.82 6.97 -2.69
N ASN A 99 14.37 7.70 -1.71
CA ASN A 99 15.81 7.97 -1.59
C ASN A 99 16.48 7.11 -0.50
N GLY A 100 15.72 6.20 0.12
CA GLY A 100 16.16 5.35 1.23
C GLY A 100 15.62 5.77 2.60
N SER A 101 15.23 7.02 2.77
CA SER A 101 14.63 7.53 4.03
C SER A 101 13.21 8.03 3.83
N SER A 102 12.92 8.66 2.72
CA SER A 102 11.62 9.22 2.38
C SER A 102 11.16 8.81 0.99
N VAL A 103 9.85 8.78 0.80
CA VAL A 103 9.18 8.70 -0.49
C VAL A 103 8.68 10.10 -0.82
N ASN A 104 9.20 10.66 -1.90
CA ASN A 104 8.86 11.97 -2.41
C ASN A 104 7.98 11.82 -3.65
N ILE A 105 6.90 12.57 -3.72
CA ILE A 105 5.94 12.55 -4.82
C ILE A 105 5.87 13.96 -5.38
N PHE A 106 6.09 14.09 -6.67
CA PHE A 106 5.96 15.36 -7.39
C PHE A 106 5.01 15.21 -8.57
N ASP A 107 3.96 16.01 -8.60
CA ASP A 107 3.07 16.18 -9.74
C ASP A 107 3.38 17.53 -10.40
N SER A 108 3.96 17.48 -11.59
CA SER A 108 4.37 18.71 -12.32
C SER A 108 3.17 19.50 -12.84
N ARG A 109 2.05 18.82 -13.13
CA ARG A 109 0.81 19.44 -13.61
C ARG A 109 0.10 20.20 -12.48
N LEU A 110 0.00 19.59 -11.30
CA LEU A 110 -0.61 20.20 -10.12
C LEU A 110 0.38 21.08 -9.34
N LYS A 111 1.67 21.01 -9.69
CA LYS A 111 2.77 21.68 -8.96
C LYS A 111 2.79 21.34 -7.47
N THR A 112 2.41 20.10 -7.13
CA THR A 112 2.41 19.60 -5.76
C THR A 112 3.65 18.79 -5.48
N PHE A 113 4.16 18.91 -4.26
CA PHE A 113 5.26 18.08 -3.75
C PHE A 113 4.88 17.58 -2.36
N GLU A 114 4.95 16.26 -2.19
CA GLU A 114 4.66 15.59 -0.93
C GLU A 114 5.84 14.71 -0.53
N SER A 115 6.06 14.55 0.77
CA SER A 115 7.14 13.73 1.29
C SER A 115 6.65 12.94 2.50
N TYR A 116 6.88 11.63 2.48
CA TYR A 116 6.50 10.70 3.53
C TYR A 116 7.72 9.90 3.99
N PRO A 117 7.90 9.62 5.29
CA PRO A 117 8.91 8.66 5.73
C PRO A 117 8.68 7.30 5.04
N LEU A 118 9.73 6.72 4.44
CA LEU A 118 9.65 5.41 3.77
C LEU A 118 9.07 4.35 4.71
N SER A 119 9.48 4.38 6.00
CA SER A 119 9.02 3.45 7.03
C SER A 119 7.51 3.46 7.31
N ARG A 120 6.81 4.51 6.86
CA ARG A 120 5.35 4.62 6.98
C ARG A 120 4.61 4.22 5.70
N THR A 121 5.32 3.74 4.71
CA THR A 121 4.73 3.32 3.43
C THR A 121 4.84 1.80 3.27
N PRO A 122 3.88 1.14 2.61
CA PRO A 122 3.97 -0.29 2.33
C PRO A 122 5.21 -0.67 1.49
N LEU A 123 5.78 0.28 0.74
CA LEU A 123 7.02 0.07 -0.01
C LEU A 123 8.23 -0.25 0.88
N ALA A 124 8.19 0.14 2.16
CA ALA A 124 9.25 -0.18 3.12
C ALA A 124 9.54 -1.67 3.16
N LEU A 125 8.49 -2.52 3.06
CA LEU A 125 8.65 -3.97 3.07
C LEU A 125 9.48 -4.46 1.88
N LEU A 126 9.15 -4.00 0.67
CA LEU A 126 9.85 -4.39 -0.56
C LEU A 126 11.27 -3.82 -0.63
N LEU A 127 11.50 -2.63 -0.08
CA LEU A 127 12.75 -1.90 -0.15
C LEU A 127 13.66 -2.11 1.06
N ALA A 128 13.25 -2.90 2.06
CA ALA A 128 14.04 -3.18 3.26
C ALA A 128 15.43 -3.76 2.90
N ARG A 129 16.45 -3.49 3.72
CA ARG A 129 17.78 -4.09 3.57
C ARG A 129 17.69 -5.61 3.72
N GLU A 130 17.02 -6.07 4.78
CA GLU A 130 16.67 -7.47 4.98
C GLU A 130 15.17 -7.64 4.76
N VAL A 131 14.80 -8.40 3.75
CA VAL A 131 13.41 -8.76 3.52
C VAL A 131 13.12 -10.02 4.32
N ARG A 132 12.43 -9.79 5.41
CA ARG A 132 11.98 -10.83 6.33
C ARG A 132 10.46 -10.75 6.40
N LEU A 133 9.80 -11.51 5.52
CA LEU A 133 8.33 -11.62 5.54
C LEU A 133 7.81 -12.37 6.78
N ASP A 134 8.74 -12.91 7.60
CA ASP A 134 8.47 -13.54 8.89
C ASP A 134 8.70 -12.62 10.10
N ARG A 135 9.19 -11.38 9.89
CA ARG A 135 9.48 -10.43 10.98
C ARG A 135 9.02 -9.00 10.63
N GLY A 136 8.40 -8.34 11.60
CA GLY A 136 7.94 -6.96 11.43
C GLY A 136 6.70 -6.83 10.57
N VAL A 137 6.21 -7.93 10.00
CA VAL A 137 4.96 -8.03 9.26
C VAL A 137 4.16 -9.23 9.72
N THR A 138 2.86 -9.15 9.56
CA THR A 138 1.93 -10.28 9.73
C THR A 138 1.49 -10.71 8.35
N ILE A 139 1.80 -11.95 7.96
CA ILE A 139 1.23 -12.56 6.75
C ILE A 139 -0.20 -12.97 7.11
N THR A 140 -1.16 -12.37 6.44
CA THR A 140 -2.58 -12.63 6.67
C THR A 140 -3.13 -13.68 5.72
N GLU A 141 -2.51 -13.86 4.54
CA GLU A 141 -2.97 -14.79 3.52
C GLU A 141 -1.83 -15.16 2.56
N VAL A 142 -1.82 -16.40 2.09
CA VAL A 142 -1.05 -16.87 0.93
C VAL A 142 -2.02 -17.52 -0.04
N ARG A 143 -2.19 -16.92 -1.21
CA ARG A 143 -3.06 -17.42 -2.28
C ARG A 143 -2.22 -18.07 -3.37
N LYS A 144 -2.52 -19.32 -3.69
CA LYS A 144 -1.94 -20.02 -4.84
C LYS A 144 -2.78 -19.76 -6.08
N LEU A 145 -2.12 -19.47 -7.17
CA LEU A 145 -2.70 -19.22 -8.48
C LEU A 145 -2.16 -20.28 -9.45
N ASN A 146 -2.75 -20.39 -10.64
CA ASN A 146 -2.28 -21.35 -11.67
C ASN A 146 -0.87 -21.01 -12.16
N ASP A 147 -0.53 -19.72 -12.23
CA ASP A 147 0.71 -19.19 -12.78
C ASP A 147 1.63 -18.55 -11.73
N GLY A 148 1.26 -18.66 -10.44
CA GLY A 148 2.04 -18.07 -9.37
C GLY A 148 1.38 -18.13 -8.00
N PHE A 149 1.73 -17.17 -7.16
CA PHE A 149 1.13 -17.02 -5.83
C PHE A 149 1.18 -15.56 -5.37
N THR A 150 0.27 -15.21 -4.46
CA THR A 150 0.19 -13.90 -3.83
C THR A 150 0.39 -14.04 -2.33
N ILE A 151 1.23 -13.17 -1.75
CA ILE A 151 1.42 -13.06 -0.31
C ILE A 151 0.79 -11.74 0.14
N VAL A 152 -0.16 -11.81 1.09
CA VAL A 152 -0.78 -10.62 1.70
C VAL A 152 -0.14 -10.37 3.05
N ALA A 153 0.43 -9.19 3.21
CA ALA A 153 1.15 -8.78 4.41
C ALA A 153 0.63 -7.45 4.96
N GLN A 154 0.66 -7.34 6.29
CA GLN A 154 0.38 -6.11 7.03
C GLN A 154 1.56 -5.80 7.94
N ASP A 155 1.77 -4.53 8.26
CA ASP A 155 2.71 -4.13 9.30
C ASP A 155 2.26 -4.67 10.66
N ALA A 156 3.09 -5.48 11.32
CA ALA A 156 2.78 -6.08 12.61
C ALA A 156 2.55 -5.04 13.72
N LYS A 157 3.12 -3.85 13.56
CA LYS A 157 2.98 -2.74 14.53
C LYS A 157 1.85 -1.77 14.16
N HIS A 158 1.14 -2.02 13.07
CA HIS A 158 0.07 -1.14 12.55
C HIS A 158 0.50 0.33 12.38
N GLN A 159 1.79 0.59 12.16
CA GLN A 159 2.33 1.94 11.91
C GLN A 159 2.03 2.39 10.47
N THR A 160 1.87 1.44 9.56
CA THR A 160 1.35 1.67 8.21
C THR A 160 -0.13 1.34 8.17
N LEU A 161 -0.93 2.23 7.64
CA LEU A 161 -2.36 1.97 7.44
C LEU A 161 -2.54 1.20 6.14
N GLY A 162 -3.18 0.00 6.25
CA GLY A 162 -3.49 -0.83 5.09
C GLY A 162 -2.66 -2.10 5.00
N ARG A 163 -2.70 -2.75 3.84
CA ARG A 163 -2.00 -4.01 3.55
C ARG A 163 -1.32 -3.95 2.18
N ILE A 164 -0.35 -4.81 1.99
CA ILE A 164 0.29 -5.03 0.69
C ILE A 164 0.13 -6.48 0.28
N SER A 165 -0.27 -6.70 -0.97
CA SER A 165 -0.25 -8.01 -1.62
C SER A 165 0.91 -8.03 -2.61
N LEU A 166 1.78 -9.01 -2.52
CA LEU A 166 2.92 -9.19 -3.41
C LEU A 166 2.64 -10.39 -4.33
N ASP A 167 2.69 -10.17 -5.63
CA ASP A 167 2.40 -11.18 -6.64
C ASP A 167 3.70 -11.75 -7.22
N PHE A 168 3.82 -13.07 -7.20
CA PHE A 168 4.98 -13.81 -7.70
C PHE A 168 4.57 -14.85 -8.74
N SER A 169 5.44 -15.10 -9.72
CA SER A 169 5.31 -16.26 -10.63
C SER A 169 5.66 -17.58 -9.92
N ASN A 170 5.35 -18.72 -10.55
CA ASN A 170 5.68 -20.06 -10.04
C ASN A 170 7.19 -20.28 -9.87
N THR A 171 8.02 -19.78 -10.80
CA THR A 171 9.45 -19.60 -10.57
C THR A 171 9.60 -18.23 -9.95
N PRO A 172 9.90 -18.11 -8.64
CA PRO A 172 9.71 -16.86 -7.92
C PRO A 172 10.36 -15.67 -8.60
N ALA A 173 9.53 -14.85 -9.22
CA ALA A 173 9.87 -13.53 -9.73
C ALA A 173 8.73 -12.58 -9.35
N LEU A 174 9.07 -11.40 -8.87
CA LEU A 174 8.08 -10.39 -8.51
C LEU A 174 7.39 -9.88 -9.78
N MET A 175 6.07 -10.11 -9.87
CA MET A 175 5.24 -9.68 -10.98
C MET A 175 4.57 -8.33 -10.73
N GLY A 176 4.39 -7.97 -9.46
CA GLY A 176 3.74 -6.75 -9.06
C GLY A 176 3.32 -6.75 -7.60
N TRP A 177 2.52 -5.76 -7.25
CA TRP A 177 1.93 -5.64 -5.92
C TRP A 177 0.63 -4.86 -5.96
N THR A 178 -0.19 -5.05 -4.93
CA THR A 178 -1.38 -4.23 -4.67
C THR A 178 -1.26 -3.64 -3.27
N VAL A 179 -1.43 -2.34 -3.16
CA VAL A 179 -1.59 -1.64 -1.88
C VAL A 179 -3.08 -1.43 -1.65
N THR A 180 -3.59 -1.91 -0.53
CA THR A 180 -4.94 -1.61 -0.06
C THR A 180 -4.83 -0.61 1.08
N ASP A 181 -5.42 0.56 0.94
CA ASP A 181 -5.41 1.60 1.97
C ASP A 181 -6.39 1.30 3.12
N ALA A 182 -6.41 2.15 4.15
CA ALA A 182 -7.29 1.98 5.32
C ALA A 182 -8.79 2.06 4.99
N LYS A 183 -9.16 2.61 3.83
CA LYS A 183 -10.55 2.74 3.36
C LYS A 183 -10.94 1.62 2.41
N GLY A 184 -10.03 0.68 2.12
CA GLY A 184 -10.23 -0.41 1.18
C GLY A 184 -9.96 -0.05 -0.29
N GLY A 185 -9.47 1.16 -0.57
CA GLY A 185 -9.05 1.55 -1.91
C GLY A 185 -7.81 0.78 -2.34
N GLU A 186 -7.85 0.17 -3.53
CA GLU A 186 -6.75 -0.62 -4.06
C GLU A 186 -5.98 0.12 -5.14
N THR A 187 -4.67 0.12 -5.03
CA THR A 187 -3.75 0.55 -6.09
C THR A 187 -2.89 -0.63 -6.46
N ARG A 188 -3.05 -1.14 -7.68
CA ARG A 188 -2.29 -2.27 -8.21
C ARG A 188 -1.20 -1.79 -9.15
N VAL A 189 0.01 -2.31 -8.96
CA VAL A 189 1.15 -2.11 -9.86
C VAL A 189 1.55 -3.46 -10.44
N ARG A 190 1.57 -3.57 -11.76
CA ARG A 190 2.10 -4.72 -12.50
C ARG A 190 3.41 -4.30 -13.15
N LEU A 191 4.43 -5.12 -12.95
CA LEU A 191 5.75 -4.93 -13.57
C LEU A 191 5.75 -5.56 -14.97
N VAL A 192 6.33 -4.85 -15.92
CA VAL A 192 6.48 -5.27 -17.32
C VAL A 192 7.93 -5.02 -17.70
N ASP A 193 8.48 -5.88 -18.56
CA ASP A 193 9.88 -5.75 -19.04
C ASP A 193 10.89 -5.63 -17.87
N PHE A 194 10.70 -6.45 -16.85
CA PHE A 194 11.55 -6.45 -15.66
C PHE A 194 12.95 -6.97 -16.01
N GLU A 195 13.95 -6.12 -15.86
CA GLU A 195 15.36 -6.44 -16.11
C GLU A 195 16.20 -6.17 -14.85
N LYS A 196 16.92 -7.20 -14.38
CA LYS A 196 17.97 -7.00 -13.36
C LYS A 196 19.13 -6.23 -13.99
N THR A 197 19.64 -5.25 -13.28
CA THR A 197 20.70 -4.38 -13.80
C THR A 197 21.70 -4.03 -12.69
N SER A 198 22.74 -3.30 -13.05
CA SER A 198 23.72 -2.73 -12.13
C SER A 198 24.09 -1.32 -12.59
N GLY A 199 24.74 -0.54 -11.72
CA GLY A 199 25.28 0.76 -12.10
C GLY A 199 24.24 1.81 -12.41
N LEU A 200 23.06 1.79 -11.78
CA LEU A 200 22.08 2.86 -11.91
C LEU A 200 22.65 4.18 -11.39
N ASP A 201 22.42 5.26 -12.15
CA ASP A 201 22.83 6.60 -11.73
C ASP A 201 22.17 6.98 -10.40
N PRO A 202 22.94 7.31 -9.35
CA PRO A 202 22.39 7.75 -8.07
C PRO A 202 21.45 8.96 -8.17
N LYS A 203 21.60 9.79 -9.18
CA LYS A 203 20.73 10.95 -9.44
C LYS A 203 19.28 10.56 -9.74
N LEU A 204 19.04 9.36 -10.21
CA LEU A 204 17.68 8.82 -10.40
C LEU A 204 16.87 8.83 -9.11
N PHE A 205 17.52 8.70 -7.97
CA PHE A 205 16.88 8.56 -6.65
C PHE A 205 16.92 9.86 -5.83
N VAL A 206 17.17 10.98 -6.50
CA VAL A 206 17.13 12.32 -5.91
C VAL A 206 15.91 13.06 -6.48
N LEU A 207 15.06 13.54 -5.58
CA LEU A 207 13.92 14.39 -5.92
C LEU A 207 13.79 15.45 -4.83
N SER A 208 14.13 16.68 -5.16
CA SER A 208 13.99 17.85 -4.29
C SER A 208 12.69 18.58 -4.62
N ASP A 209 12.11 19.25 -3.62
CA ASP A 209 10.95 20.11 -3.85
C ASP A 209 11.34 21.27 -4.80
N PRO A 210 10.85 21.31 -6.03
CA PRO A 210 11.20 22.35 -6.98
C PRO A 210 10.67 23.74 -6.60
N ARG A 211 9.77 23.83 -5.63
CA ARG A 211 9.20 25.08 -5.10
C ARG A 211 10.09 25.69 -4.03
N ARG A 212 10.97 24.91 -3.42
CA ARG A 212 11.99 25.45 -2.50
C ARG A 212 12.98 26.26 -3.32
N ARG A 213 12.87 27.57 -3.28
CA ARG A 213 13.95 28.45 -3.73
C ARG A 213 15.17 28.09 -2.91
N VAL A 214 16.22 27.62 -3.60
CA VAL A 214 17.55 27.56 -2.99
C VAL A 214 17.85 28.97 -2.57
N GLY A 215 17.86 29.25 -1.27
CA GLY A 215 18.25 30.55 -0.75
C GLY A 215 19.63 30.86 -1.30
N LYS A 216 19.71 31.96 -2.05
CA LYS A 216 20.98 32.49 -2.48
C LYS A 216 21.76 32.88 -1.22
N PRO A 217 23.04 32.47 -1.05
CA PRO A 217 23.84 32.86 0.09
C PRO A 217 23.99 34.38 0.18
#